data_1fd63fff18b4718fb95cf20bbe4835e1
#
_entry.id   1fd63fff18b4718fb95cf20bbe4835e1
#
_cell.length_a   1.000
_cell.length_b   1.000
_cell.length_c   1.000
_cell.angle_alpha   90.00
_cell.angle_beta   90.00
_cell.angle_gamma   90.00
#
_symmetry.space_group_name_H-M   'P 1'
#
loop_
_entity.id
_entity.type
_entity.pdbx_description
1 polymer ?
#
loop_
_entity_poly.entity_id
_entity_poly.type
_entity_poly.pdbx_seq_one_letter_code
_entity_poly.pdbx_strand_id
1 'polypeptide(L)'
;GLLALGSAHAQTPAAGAWPTRQPIKLVAVFPPGGSVDQVARILAQPLSQQLGQNVIVENKGGAAGMLGTDNVAKAPPDGHTLLVSLSTSLLINQFLYTKMSYNPQKDFVMLSQIAMAPITLAVHPSVPANNMKELLAWVKANKGKVAYGSWGVGSYAHLGGAYMSKTTDSDMAHVAYRGEAPMIQELI
;
A
#
# COMPACT_ATOMS: atom_id res chain seq x y z
N GLY A 1 -2.53 7.85 72.20
CA GLY A 1 -2.70 7.03 71.01
C GLY A 1 -2.51 7.87 69.76
N LEU A 2 -1.36 7.77 69.08
CA LEU A 2 -1.13 8.35 67.75
C LEU A 2 -1.65 7.34 66.71
N LEU A 3 -2.65 7.74 65.96
CA LEU A 3 -3.08 7.04 64.74
C LEU A 3 -2.13 7.46 63.57
N ALA A 4 -1.31 6.54 63.13
CA ALA A 4 -0.53 6.70 61.93
C ALA A 4 -1.44 6.52 60.70
N LEU A 5 -1.75 7.58 59.98
CA LEU A 5 -2.40 7.58 58.69
C LEU A 5 -1.37 7.09 57.65
N GLY A 6 -1.49 5.78 57.29
CA GLY A 6 -0.74 5.19 56.18
C GLY A 6 -1.19 5.80 54.86
N SER A 7 -0.30 6.55 54.17
CA SER A 7 -0.51 7.04 52.82
C SER A 7 -0.57 5.86 51.85
N ALA A 8 -1.77 5.53 51.42
CA ALA A 8 -1.95 4.60 50.30
C ALA A 8 -1.42 5.26 49.01
N HIS A 9 -0.22 4.88 48.60
CA HIS A 9 0.28 5.24 47.29
C HIS A 9 -0.49 4.41 46.28
N ALA A 10 -1.37 5.08 45.55
CA ALA A 10 -1.97 4.49 44.35
C ALA A 10 -0.82 4.20 43.35
N GLN A 11 -0.45 2.93 43.22
CA GLN A 11 0.47 2.50 42.17
C GLN A 11 -0.23 2.77 40.83
N THR A 12 0.25 3.79 40.11
CA THR A 12 -0.07 3.95 38.70
C THR A 12 0.30 2.63 38.00
N PRO A 13 -0.60 1.98 37.25
CA PRO A 13 -0.25 0.77 36.53
C PRO A 13 0.96 1.09 35.66
N ALA A 14 2.05 0.37 35.80
CA ALA A 14 3.21 0.50 34.94
C ALA A 14 2.69 0.35 33.50
N ALA A 15 2.88 1.35 32.65
CA ALA A 15 2.52 1.28 31.25
C ALA A 15 3.15 0.00 30.70
N GLY A 16 2.30 -0.95 30.24
CA GLY A 16 2.76 -2.26 29.79
C GLY A 16 3.91 -2.12 28.79
N ALA A 17 4.90 -3.01 28.89
CA ALA A 17 5.99 -3.06 27.93
C ALA A 17 5.44 -3.35 26.51
N TRP A 18 6.16 -2.93 25.47
CA TRP A 18 5.84 -3.39 24.12
C TRP A 18 5.84 -4.93 24.08
N PRO A 19 4.86 -5.58 23.41
CA PRO A 19 3.82 -5.05 22.55
C PRO A 19 2.48 -4.80 23.26
N THR A 20 2.36 -5.02 24.56
CA THR A 20 1.09 -5.14 25.30
C THR A 20 0.45 -3.81 25.70
N ARG A 21 1.15 -2.68 25.51
CA ARG A 21 0.70 -1.35 25.94
C ARG A 21 -0.58 -0.89 25.22
N GLN A 22 -0.70 -1.17 23.92
CA GLN A 22 -1.84 -0.78 23.07
C GLN A 22 -1.89 -1.67 21.83
N PRO A 23 -3.03 -1.73 21.09
CA PRO A 23 -3.12 -2.46 19.85
C PRO A 23 -2.07 -2.02 18.83
N ILE A 24 -1.59 -2.97 18.02
CA ILE A 24 -0.67 -2.71 16.92
C ILE A 24 -1.50 -2.44 15.66
N LYS A 25 -1.19 -1.37 14.93
CA LYS A 25 -1.84 -0.99 13.69
C LYS A 25 -0.97 -1.37 12.50
N LEU A 26 -1.53 -2.13 11.56
CA LEU A 26 -0.98 -2.31 10.21
C LEU A 26 -1.67 -1.31 9.28
N VAL A 27 -1.00 -0.26 8.91
CA VAL A 27 -1.52 0.76 7.99
C VAL A 27 -1.28 0.29 6.56
N ALA A 28 -2.36 -0.18 5.91
CA ALA A 28 -2.39 -0.55 4.50
C ALA A 28 -2.66 0.70 3.66
N VAL A 29 -1.72 1.09 2.80
CA VAL A 29 -1.75 2.39 2.11
C VAL A 29 -2.58 2.41 0.82
N PHE A 30 -3.43 1.41 0.63
CA PHE A 30 -4.40 1.32 -0.47
C PHE A 30 -5.77 0.91 0.06
N PRO A 31 -6.85 1.10 -0.74
CA PRO A 31 -8.21 0.74 -0.35
C PRO A 31 -8.36 -0.74 0.02
N PRO A 32 -9.39 -1.07 0.82
CA PRO A 32 -9.73 -2.47 1.11
C PRO A 32 -9.97 -3.29 -0.16
N GLY A 33 -9.65 -4.59 -0.10
CA GLY A 33 -9.85 -5.57 -1.19
C GLY A 33 -8.70 -5.64 -2.19
N GLY A 34 -7.74 -4.71 -2.19
CA GLY A 34 -6.51 -4.81 -3.00
C GLY A 34 -5.45 -5.69 -2.35
N SER A 35 -4.36 -5.95 -3.07
CA SER A 35 -3.28 -6.85 -2.62
C SER A 35 -2.66 -6.43 -1.29
N VAL A 36 -2.45 -5.15 -1.07
CA VAL A 36 -1.87 -4.62 0.18
C VAL A 36 -2.78 -4.86 1.38
N ASP A 37 -4.08 -4.67 1.22
CA ASP A 37 -5.07 -4.95 2.27
C ASP A 37 -5.13 -6.44 2.60
N GLN A 38 -5.17 -7.30 1.56
CA GLN A 38 -5.19 -8.74 1.75
C GLN A 38 -3.96 -9.24 2.49
N VAL A 39 -2.77 -8.80 2.09
CA VAL A 39 -1.51 -9.14 2.76
C VAL A 39 -1.50 -8.67 4.21
N ALA A 40 -1.93 -7.43 4.47
CA ALA A 40 -2.02 -6.91 5.84
C ALA A 40 -2.95 -7.76 6.72
N ARG A 41 -4.11 -8.19 6.20
CA ARG A 41 -5.07 -9.04 6.94
C ARG A 41 -4.55 -10.46 7.16
N ILE A 42 -3.86 -11.03 6.17
CA ILE A 42 -3.22 -12.35 6.32
C ILE A 42 -2.17 -12.31 7.44
N LEU A 43 -1.43 -11.21 7.58
CA LEU A 43 -0.42 -11.05 8.63
C LEU A 43 -1.02 -10.73 9.99
N ALA A 44 -2.13 -10.01 10.06
CA ALA A 44 -2.68 -9.49 11.31
C ALA A 44 -3.00 -10.60 12.31
N GLN A 45 -3.63 -11.69 11.87
CA GLN A 45 -4.04 -12.78 12.76
C GLN A 45 -2.85 -13.53 13.36
N PRO A 46 -1.88 -14.06 12.60
CA PRO A 46 -0.72 -14.75 13.18
C PRO A 46 0.15 -13.82 14.02
N LEU A 47 0.31 -12.57 13.65
CA LEU A 47 1.04 -11.59 14.46
C LEU A 47 0.32 -11.34 15.79
N SER A 48 -1.01 -11.23 15.78
CA SER A 48 -1.79 -11.06 17.01
C SER A 48 -1.59 -12.23 17.96
N GLN A 49 -1.58 -13.46 17.45
CA GLN A 49 -1.35 -14.67 18.23
C GLN A 49 0.07 -14.73 18.80
N GLN A 50 1.07 -14.43 17.98
CA GLN A 50 2.49 -14.49 18.39
C GLN A 50 2.86 -13.42 19.41
N LEU A 51 2.30 -12.22 19.25
CA LEU A 51 2.62 -11.07 20.10
C LEU A 51 1.72 -10.98 21.33
N GLY A 52 0.64 -11.79 21.41
CA GLY A 52 -0.34 -11.70 22.50
C GLY A 52 -1.06 -10.36 22.57
N GLN A 53 -1.17 -9.65 21.41
CA GLN A 53 -1.74 -8.32 21.32
C GLN A 53 -2.62 -8.19 20.07
N ASN A 54 -3.69 -7.38 20.15
CA ASN A 54 -4.52 -7.11 18.99
C ASN A 54 -3.72 -6.42 17.88
N VAL A 55 -3.76 -7.00 16.69
CA VAL A 55 -3.22 -6.41 15.46
C VAL A 55 -4.38 -6.06 14.54
N ILE A 56 -4.56 -4.78 14.26
CA ILE A 56 -5.67 -4.26 13.47
C ILE A 56 -5.18 -3.68 12.15
N VAL A 57 -5.93 -3.90 11.07
CA VAL A 57 -5.62 -3.33 9.75
C VAL A 57 -6.41 -2.05 9.57
N GLU A 58 -5.70 -0.96 9.25
CA GLU A 58 -6.27 0.36 8.95
C GLU A 58 -5.92 0.74 7.51
N ASN A 59 -6.93 0.91 6.64
CA ASN A 59 -6.70 1.32 5.27
C ASN A 59 -6.63 2.84 5.14
N LYS A 60 -5.50 3.37 4.67
CA LYS A 60 -5.28 4.80 4.40
C LYS A 60 -4.75 4.99 2.99
N GLY A 61 -5.66 4.85 2.01
CA GLY A 61 -5.33 5.04 0.59
C GLY A 61 -5.29 6.50 0.16
N GLY A 62 -4.71 6.73 -1.01
CA GLY A 62 -4.70 8.02 -1.70
C GLY A 62 -3.31 8.48 -2.12
N ALA A 63 -3.25 9.27 -3.20
CA ALA A 63 -2.03 9.80 -3.79
C ALA A 63 -0.95 8.72 -4.00
N ALA A 64 -1.31 7.60 -4.65
CA ALA A 64 -0.40 6.46 -4.88
C ALA A 64 0.26 5.92 -3.58
N GLY A 65 -0.51 5.86 -2.50
CA GLY A 65 -0.07 5.38 -1.18
C GLY A 65 0.64 6.43 -0.32
N MET A 66 0.88 7.63 -0.81
CA MET A 66 1.61 8.66 -0.06
C MET A 66 0.89 9.10 1.21
N LEU A 67 -0.45 9.19 1.21
CA LEU A 67 -1.19 9.65 2.39
C LEU A 67 -1.03 8.70 3.58
N GLY A 68 -1.17 7.41 3.36
CA GLY A 68 -0.99 6.41 4.42
C GLY A 68 0.47 6.30 4.85
N THR A 69 1.41 6.39 3.92
CA THR A 69 2.84 6.36 4.21
C THR A 69 3.26 7.57 5.05
N ASP A 70 2.80 8.78 4.72
CA ASP A 70 3.02 10.00 5.51
C ASP A 70 2.44 9.88 6.93
N ASN A 71 1.26 9.28 7.06
CA ASN A 71 0.64 9.04 8.37
C ASN A 71 1.52 8.16 9.27
N VAL A 72 2.14 7.12 8.72
CA VAL A 72 3.04 6.25 9.50
C VAL A 72 4.36 6.95 9.78
N ALA A 73 4.92 7.70 8.83
CA ALA A 73 6.15 8.47 9.03
C ALA A 73 6.06 9.46 10.21
N LYS A 74 4.85 9.98 10.46
CA LYS A 74 4.57 10.93 11.54
C LYS A 74 4.04 10.28 12.83
N ALA A 75 3.83 8.97 12.83
CA ALA A 75 3.41 8.25 14.02
C ALA A 75 4.55 8.12 15.04
N PRO A 76 4.24 7.95 16.33
CA PRO A 76 5.27 7.65 17.33
C PRO A 76 6.08 6.41 16.92
N PRO A 77 7.42 6.46 17.02
CA PRO A 77 8.28 5.32 16.63
C PRO A 77 8.37 4.26 17.75
N ASP A 78 7.22 3.88 18.30
CA ASP A 78 7.09 2.98 19.44
C ASP A 78 6.74 1.53 19.06
N GLY A 79 6.69 1.22 17.77
CA GLY A 79 6.41 -0.11 17.25
C GLY A 79 4.92 -0.48 17.20
N HIS A 80 4.00 0.43 17.52
CA HIS A 80 2.55 0.16 17.47
C HIS A 80 1.87 0.64 16.19
N THR A 81 2.59 1.33 15.30
CA THR A 81 2.08 1.73 13.99
C THR A 81 3.07 1.27 12.92
N LEU A 82 2.67 0.28 12.15
CA LEU A 82 3.49 -0.36 11.12
C LEU A 82 2.91 -0.09 9.74
N LEU A 83 3.79 0.15 8.78
CA LEU A 83 3.45 0.39 7.38
C LEU A 83 3.40 -0.93 6.60
N VAL A 84 2.29 -1.17 5.89
CA VAL A 84 2.21 -2.20 4.84
C VAL A 84 2.00 -1.50 3.51
N SER A 85 3.00 -1.55 2.65
CA SER A 85 3.04 -0.76 1.43
C SER A 85 3.69 -1.48 0.27
N LEU A 86 3.68 -0.81 -0.88
CA LEU A 86 4.34 -1.22 -2.11
C LEU A 86 5.56 -0.33 -2.37
N SER A 87 6.44 -0.80 -3.26
CA SER A 87 7.55 -0.02 -3.80
C SER A 87 7.12 1.31 -4.44
N THR A 88 5.86 1.44 -4.87
CA THR A 88 5.33 2.71 -5.39
C THR A 88 5.55 3.87 -4.41
N SER A 89 5.09 3.75 -3.16
CA SER A 89 5.21 4.83 -2.18
C SER A 89 6.60 4.93 -1.54
N LEU A 90 7.35 3.82 -1.46
CA LEU A 90 8.66 3.78 -0.79
C LEU A 90 9.84 4.03 -1.73
N LEU A 91 9.70 3.70 -3.03
CA LEU A 91 10.80 3.81 -4.00
C LEU A 91 10.48 4.72 -5.17
N ILE A 92 9.32 4.54 -5.84
CA ILE A 92 9.06 5.18 -7.14
C ILE A 92 8.65 6.64 -6.98
N ASN A 93 7.80 6.95 -6.01
CA ASN A 93 7.23 8.29 -5.84
C ASN A 93 8.29 9.39 -5.66
N GLN A 94 9.44 9.08 -5.07
CA GLN A 94 10.54 10.03 -4.90
C GLN A 94 11.12 10.57 -6.23
N PHE A 95 10.93 9.84 -7.33
CA PHE A 95 11.38 10.25 -8.67
C PHE A 95 10.29 10.93 -9.49
N LEU A 96 9.03 10.87 -9.04
CA LEU A 96 7.88 11.41 -9.76
C LEU A 96 7.32 12.69 -9.13
N TYR A 97 7.47 12.86 -7.83
CA TYR A 97 6.93 13.99 -7.10
C TYR A 97 8.06 14.91 -6.63
N THR A 98 7.95 16.19 -6.97
CA THR A 98 8.92 17.22 -6.56
C THR A 98 8.85 17.54 -5.07
N LYS A 99 7.70 17.26 -4.43
CA LYS A 99 7.50 17.47 -2.99
C LYS A 99 6.87 16.21 -2.40
N MET A 100 7.57 15.59 -1.48
CA MET A 100 7.06 14.51 -0.64
C MET A 100 7.03 14.98 0.81
N SER A 101 6.02 14.54 1.55
CA SER A 101 5.85 14.88 2.97
C SER A 101 6.62 13.94 3.91
N TYR A 102 7.29 12.94 3.38
CA TYR A 102 8.14 11.96 4.08
C TYR A 102 9.38 11.61 3.24
N ASN A 103 10.40 11.12 3.91
CA ASN A 103 11.61 10.59 3.29
C ASN A 103 11.69 9.07 3.50
N PRO A 104 11.55 8.24 2.44
CA PRO A 104 11.52 6.77 2.59
C PRO A 104 12.77 6.19 3.24
N GLN A 105 13.93 6.81 3.06
CA GLN A 105 15.21 6.31 3.58
C GLN A 105 15.50 6.77 5.03
N LYS A 106 14.86 7.85 5.49
CA LYS A 106 15.16 8.46 6.80
C LYS A 106 14.06 8.22 7.82
N ASP A 107 12.80 8.21 7.38
CA ASP A 107 11.65 8.21 8.27
C ASP A 107 11.14 6.80 8.61
N PHE A 108 11.76 5.75 8.02
CA PHE A 108 11.34 4.36 8.22
C PHE A 108 12.52 3.44 8.52
N VAL A 109 12.24 2.46 9.37
CA VAL A 109 13.06 1.25 9.53
C VAL A 109 12.36 0.12 8.79
N MET A 110 12.99 -0.39 7.73
CA MET A 110 12.46 -1.52 6.97
C MET A 110 12.60 -2.80 7.77
N LEU A 111 11.48 -3.47 8.08
CA LEU A 111 11.47 -4.69 8.87
C LEU A 111 11.65 -5.94 7.99
N SER A 112 10.84 -6.07 6.95
CA SER A 112 10.88 -7.24 6.06
C SER A 112 10.21 -6.95 4.72
N GLN A 113 10.68 -7.62 3.68
CA GLN A 113 9.94 -7.81 2.45
C GLN A 113 8.95 -8.96 2.65
N ILE A 114 7.65 -8.64 2.67
CA ILE A 114 6.59 -9.60 2.99
C ILE A 114 6.32 -10.53 1.80
N ALA A 115 6.24 -9.96 0.60
CA ALA A 115 5.95 -10.70 -0.63
C ALA A 115 6.59 -10.04 -1.84
N MET A 116 6.74 -10.82 -2.90
CA MET A 116 7.06 -10.37 -4.24
C MET A 116 6.05 -10.99 -5.20
N ALA A 117 5.34 -10.16 -5.94
CA ALA A 117 4.33 -10.60 -6.90
C ALA A 117 4.67 -10.10 -8.30
N PRO A 118 4.55 -10.95 -9.33
CA PRO A 118 4.66 -10.50 -10.71
C PRO A 118 3.49 -9.58 -11.06
N ILE A 119 3.75 -8.61 -11.94
CA ILE A 119 2.68 -7.82 -12.53
C ILE A 119 2.07 -8.62 -13.67
N THR A 120 0.76 -8.74 -13.65
CA THR A 120 0.00 -9.37 -14.73
C THR A 120 -0.68 -8.30 -15.60
N LEU A 121 -0.73 -8.54 -16.89
CA LEU A 121 -1.51 -7.76 -17.83
C LEU A 121 -2.78 -8.56 -18.18
N ALA A 122 -3.92 -7.97 -17.89
CA ALA A 122 -5.22 -8.52 -18.26
C ALA A 122 -5.90 -7.58 -19.26
N VAL A 123 -6.68 -8.13 -20.16
CA VAL A 123 -7.50 -7.40 -21.12
C VAL A 123 -8.93 -7.89 -21.04
N HIS A 124 -9.89 -7.01 -21.32
CA HIS A 124 -11.29 -7.39 -21.43
C HIS A 124 -11.47 -8.41 -22.56
N PRO A 125 -12.37 -9.41 -22.46
CA PRO A 125 -12.57 -10.45 -23.47
C PRO A 125 -12.92 -9.94 -24.87
N SER A 126 -13.42 -8.70 -24.99
CA SER A 126 -13.67 -8.07 -26.29
C SER A 126 -12.42 -7.68 -27.07
N VAL A 127 -11.25 -7.66 -26.42
CA VAL A 127 -9.97 -7.39 -27.08
C VAL A 127 -9.51 -8.66 -27.81
N PRO A 128 -9.38 -8.65 -29.14
CA PRO A 128 -9.08 -9.84 -29.93
C PRO A 128 -7.57 -10.16 -29.90
N ALA A 129 -7.04 -10.46 -28.71
CA ALA A 129 -5.64 -10.76 -28.51
C ALA A 129 -5.49 -11.87 -27.45
N ASN A 130 -4.86 -12.98 -27.82
CA ASN A 130 -4.64 -14.13 -26.95
C ASN A 130 -3.21 -14.22 -26.40
N ASN A 131 -2.33 -13.32 -26.83
CA ASN A 131 -0.94 -13.26 -26.42
C ASN A 131 -0.39 -11.84 -26.59
N MET A 132 0.80 -11.60 -26.05
CA MET A 132 1.43 -10.28 -26.09
C MET A 132 1.70 -9.78 -27.52
N LYS A 133 2.08 -10.65 -28.44
CA LYS A 133 2.35 -10.26 -29.83
C LYS A 133 1.09 -9.73 -30.52
N GLU A 134 -0.02 -10.41 -30.36
CA GLU A 134 -1.32 -9.98 -30.87
C GLU A 134 -1.79 -8.69 -30.21
N LEU A 135 -1.62 -8.58 -28.89
CA LEU A 135 -1.97 -7.35 -28.16
C LEU A 135 -1.17 -6.15 -28.66
N LEU A 136 0.14 -6.26 -28.80
CA LEU A 136 0.98 -5.18 -29.29
C LEU A 136 0.60 -4.74 -30.72
N ALA A 137 0.26 -5.71 -31.59
CA ALA A 137 -0.25 -5.41 -32.92
C ALA A 137 -1.60 -4.70 -32.87
N TRP A 138 -2.50 -5.17 -32.03
CA TRP A 138 -3.84 -4.60 -31.87
C TRP A 138 -3.79 -3.16 -31.30
N VAL A 139 -3.02 -2.88 -30.24
CA VAL A 139 -2.90 -1.53 -29.67
C VAL A 139 -2.31 -0.57 -30.69
N LYS A 140 -1.33 -1.01 -31.48
CA LYS A 140 -0.74 -0.19 -32.56
C LYS A 140 -1.77 0.14 -33.65
N ALA A 141 -2.59 -0.82 -34.05
CA ALA A 141 -3.64 -0.63 -35.06
C ALA A 141 -4.79 0.27 -34.54
N ASN A 142 -4.96 0.38 -33.23
CA ASN A 142 -5.99 1.19 -32.58
C ASN A 142 -5.41 2.44 -31.89
N LYS A 143 -4.40 3.04 -32.48
CA LYS A 143 -3.72 4.23 -31.96
C LYS A 143 -4.72 5.31 -31.51
N GLY A 144 -4.54 5.83 -30.30
CA GLY A 144 -5.37 6.88 -29.71
C GLY A 144 -6.77 6.42 -29.23
N LYS A 145 -7.13 5.13 -29.39
CA LYS A 145 -8.45 4.60 -29.02
C LYS A 145 -8.41 3.63 -27.86
N VAL A 146 -7.21 3.27 -27.39
CA VAL A 146 -7.02 2.28 -26.32
C VAL A 146 -6.74 3.00 -25.02
N ALA A 147 -7.38 2.55 -23.93
CA ALA A 147 -7.07 2.98 -22.57
C ALA A 147 -6.44 1.83 -21.78
N TYR A 148 -5.65 2.16 -20.77
CA TYR A 148 -5.14 1.20 -19.81
C TYR A 148 -5.31 1.70 -18.38
N GLY A 149 -5.67 0.80 -17.48
CA GLY A 149 -5.86 1.08 -16.05
C GLY A 149 -4.58 0.87 -15.24
N SER A 150 -4.46 1.62 -14.16
CA SER A 150 -3.44 1.38 -13.14
C SER A 150 -4.00 1.67 -11.74
N TRP A 151 -3.38 1.13 -10.71
CA TRP A 151 -3.74 1.43 -9.31
C TRP A 151 -3.16 2.75 -8.78
N GLY A 152 -2.72 3.63 -9.69
CA GLY A 152 -2.27 4.99 -9.39
C GLY A 152 -1.08 5.42 -10.24
N VAL A 153 -0.92 6.73 -10.35
CA VAL A 153 0.22 7.34 -11.03
C VAL A 153 1.52 6.89 -10.36
N GLY A 154 2.52 6.48 -11.13
CA GLY A 154 3.79 5.97 -10.63
C GLY A 154 3.78 4.49 -10.24
N SER A 155 2.64 3.80 -10.30
CA SER A 155 2.60 2.36 -10.13
C SER A 155 3.31 1.63 -11.28
N TYR A 156 3.72 0.40 -11.05
CA TYR A 156 4.29 -0.44 -12.13
C TYR A 156 3.32 -0.64 -13.29
N ALA A 157 2.01 -0.71 -13.04
CA ALA A 157 1.01 -0.77 -14.09
C ALA A 157 0.99 0.50 -14.94
N HIS A 158 1.08 1.68 -14.30
CA HIS A 158 1.23 2.94 -15.03
C HIS A 158 2.50 2.96 -15.88
N LEU A 159 3.65 2.64 -15.28
CA LEU A 159 4.94 2.66 -15.99
C LEU A 159 4.97 1.64 -17.14
N GLY A 160 4.44 0.43 -16.90
CA GLY A 160 4.35 -0.61 -17.93
C GLY A 160 3.45 -0.22 -19.10
N GLY A 161 2.26 0.34 -18.81
CA GLY A 161 1.35 0.83 -19.85
C GLY A 161 1.93 2.02 -20.63
N ALA A 162 2.57 2.96 -19.94
CA ALA A 162 3.24 4.09 -20.58
C ALA A 162 4.41 3.63 -21.47
N TYR A 163 5.19 2.66 -21.01
CA TYR A 163 6.26 2.06 -21.81
C TYR A 163 5.71 1.35 -23.05
N MET A 164 4.65 0.56 -22.89
CA MET A 164 3.98 -0.11 -24.02
C MET A 164 3.44 0.91 -25.00
N SER A 165 2.74 1.96 -24.54
CA SER A 165 2.22 3.03 -25.40
C SER A 165 3.32 3.70 -26.20
N LYS A 166 4.44 4.03 -25.54
CA LYS A 166 5.61 4.67 -26.19
C LYS A 166 6.28 3.75 -27.21
N THR A 167 6.51 2.49 -26.88
CA THR A 167 7.25 1.55 -27.75
C THR A 167 6.44 1.09 -28.97
N THR A 168 5.11 1.07 -28.85
CA THR A 168 4.21 0.74 -29.96
C THR A 168 3.75 1.97 -30.74
N ASP A 169 4.09 3.18 -30.30
CA ASP A 169 3.55 4.44 -30.87
C ASP A 169 2.01 4.42 -30.93
N SER A 170 1.36 3.91 -29.87
CA SER A 170 -0.09 3.66 -29.87
C SER A 170 -0.93 4.73 -29.19
N ASP A 171 -0.32 5.70 -28.51
CA ASP A 171 -0.99 6.83 -27.87
C ASP A 171 -2.15 6.38 -26.94
N MET A 172 -1.84 5.46 -26.02
CA MET A 172 -2.83 4.89 -25.12
C MET A 172 -3.18 5.86 -24.00
N ALA A 173 -4.46 6.02 -23.70
CA ALA A 173 -4.92 6.84 -22.58
C ALA A 173 -4.71 6.13 -21.23
N HIS A 174 -4.10 6.81 -20.26
CA HIS A 174 -3.93 6.29 -18.91
C HIS A 174 -5.14 6.63 -18.04
N VAL A 175 -5.72 5.61 -17.39
CA VAL A 175 -6.79 5.75 -16.38
C VAL A 175 -6.23 5.34 -15.02
N ALA A 176 -6.05 6.33 -14.13
CA ALA A 176 -5.53 6.10 -12.79
C ALA A 176 -6.67 5.84 -11.79
N TYR A 177 -6.68 4.66 -11.18
CA TYR A 177 -7.60 4.29 -10.12
C TYR A 177 -6.98 4.50 -8.73
N ARG A 178 -7.83 4.57 -7.71
CA ARG A 178 -7.37 4.68 -6.31
C ARG A 178 -7.01 3.32 -5.70
N GLY A 179 -6.41 2.41 -6.48
CA GLY A 179 -6.03 1.07 -6.06
C GLY A 179 -6.47 -0.01 -7.04
N GLU A 180 -6.12 -1.26 -6.76
CA GLU A 180 -6.37 -2.40 -7.64
C GLU A 180 -7.86 -2.78 -7.71
N ALA A 181 -8.56 -2.81 -6.57
CA ALA A 181 -9.94 -3.27 -6.51
C ALA A 181 -10.88 -2.47 -7.44
N PRO A 182 -10.92 -1.11 -7.41
CA PRO A 182 -11.77 -0.37 -8.34
C PRO A 182 -11.30 -0.50 -9.81
N MET A 183 -10.01 -0.67 -10.07
CA MET A 183 -9.50 -0.90 -11.42
C MET A 183 -10.01 -2.23 -12.01
N ILE A 184 -9.98 -3.29 -11.20
CA ILE A 184 -10.46 -4.61 -11.64
C ILE A 184 -11.97 -4.60 -11.88
N GLN A 185 -12.74 -3.91 -11.04
CA GLN A 185 -14.20 -3.78 -11.22
C GLN A 185 -14.59 -3.10 -12.53
N GLU A 186 -13.80 -2.14 -13.00
CA GLU A 186 -14.04 -1.46 -14.28
C GLU A 186 -13.56 -2.26 -15.50
N LEU A 187 -12.69 -3.25 -15.28
CA LEU A 187 -12.19 -4.11 -16.37
C LEU A 187 -13.18 -5.23 -16.73
N ILE A 188 -14.04 -5.63 -15.78
CA ILE A 188 -14.99 -6.75 -15.92
C ILE A 188 -16.35 -6.24 -16.42
#